data_98ddea54003c2a6cf6a6b50ab2ce78d7
#
_entry.id   98ddea54003c2a6cf6a6b50ab2ce78d7
#
_cell.length_a   1.000
_cell.length_b   1.000
_cell.length_c   1.000
_cell.angle_alpha   90.00
_cell.angle_beta   90.00
_cell.angle_gamma   90.00
#
_symmetry.space_group_name_H-M   'P 1'
#
loop_
_entity.id
_entity.type
_entity.pdbx_description
1 polymer ?
#
loop_
_entity_poly.entity_id
_entity_poly.type
_entity_poly.pdbx_seq_one_letter_code
_entity_poly.pdbx_strand_id
1 'polypeptide(L)'
;VYKMNTYKRIIPCIYLLNQKAVKGFGDRSIVSENPVELARFYGENNADELIVFDLSVTDAEHENAILMIKQMAQESQIPLTGAGNIKRMEDVKKLLYAGCRKALLNYSKEEDIALTREVSLKFGKERIAACIANASEIESNAATLTEYVEEIVLLNEKTIKQAIEISALPLVVTLPEVSLDKLIELLSYDRIAGITGQAVNENAREINDIKDLCAGNGVRIRTFEPAVKWEELKKNSDGHIPVVVQDFRTSEVLMV
;
A
#
# COMPACT_ATOMS: atom_id res chain seq x y z
N VAL A 1 -7.82 25.15 -7.52
CA VAL A 1 -7.68 23.77 -7.99
C VAL A 1 -6.27 23.29 -7.61
N TYR A 2 -6.14 22.56 -6.50
CA TYR A 2 -4.86 21.94 -6.13
C TYR A 2 -4.61 20.78 -7.09
N LYS A 3 -3.71 20.95 -8.06
CA LYS A 3 -3.13 19.81 -8.77
C LYS A 3 -2.28 19.04 -7.75
N MET A 4 -2.75 17.86 -7.34
CA MET A 4 -1.93 16.95 -6.57
C MET A 4 -0.81 16.44 -7.48
N ASN A 5 0.38 16.99 -7.29
CA ASN A 5 1.57 16.69 -8.07
C ASN A 5 2.26 15.40 -7.59
N THR A 6 1.49 14.42 -7.14
CA THR A 6 1.99 13.18 -6.57
C THR A 6 1.92 12.04 -7.59
N TYR A 7 2.91 11.16 -7.56
CA TYR A 7 2.89 9.93 -8.34
C TYR A 7 1.75 9.01 -7.87
N LYS A 8 1.09 8.36 -8.82
CA LYS A 8 0.12 7.30 -8.56
C LYS A 8 0.85 6.08 -7.99
N ARG A 9 0.16 5.30 -7.17
CA ARG A 9 0.75 4.19 -6.42
C ARG A 9 0.02 2.88 -6.67
N ILE A 10 0.80 1.80 -6.77
CA ILE A 10 0.29 0.42 -6.80
C ILE A 10 0.64 -0.21 -5.45
N ILE A 11 -0.39 -0.56 -4.69
CA ILE A 11 -0.31 -0.86 -3.26
C ILE A 11 -0.91 -2.24 -3.00
N PRO A 12 -0.12 -3.31 -2.95
CA PRO A 12 -0.61 -4.59 -2.48
C PRO A 12 -1.05 -4.53 -1.02
N CYS A 13 -1.82 -5.52 -0.57
CA CYS A 13 -2.22 -5.63 0.82
C CYS A 13 -2.02 -7.04 1.37
N ILE A 14 -1.74 -7.14 2.65
CA ILE A 14 -1.63 -8.40 3.41
C ILE A 14 -2.71 -8.40 4.49
N TYR A 15 -3.52 -9.46 4.52
CA TYR A 15 -4.46 -9.73 5.60
C TYR A 15 -3.83 -10.73 6.55
N LEU A 16 -3.42 -10.26 7.72
CA LEU A 16 -2.66 -11.04 8.69
C LEU A 16 -3.59 -11.69 9.72
N LEU A 17 -3.61 -13.01 9.77
CA LEU A 17 -4.37 -13.80 10.72
C LEU A 17 -3.54 -14.99 11.20
N ASN A 18 -3.42 -15.17 12.51
CA ASN A 18 -2.65 -16.28 13.11
C ASN A 18 -1.24 -16.41 12.52
N GLN A 19 -0.54 -15.28 12.35
CA GLN A 19 0.81 -15.20 11.77
C GLN A 19 0.92 -15.69 10.32
N LYS A 20 -0.20 -15.79 9.59
CA LYS A 20 -0.25 -16.17 8.18
C LYS A 20 -0.94 -15.08 7.36
N ALA A 21 -0.60 -14.97 6.09
CA ALA A 21 -1.34 -14.13 5.16
C ALA A 21 -2.55 -14.90 4.62
N VAL A 22 -3.73 -14.31 4.76
CA VAL A 22 -4.98 -14.86 4.22
C VAL A 22 -5.50 -14.00 3.08
N LYS A 23 -6.46 -14.53 2.30
CA LYS A 23 -6.93 -13.91 1.07
C LYS A 23 -7.69 -12.60 1.29
N GLY A 24 -8.42 -12.46 2.39
CA GLY A 24 -9.18 -11.23 2.66
C GLY A 24 -10.05 -11.28 3.91
N PHE A 25 -10.85 -10.25 4.09
CA PHE A 25 -11.75 -10.16 5.25
C PHE A 25 -12.78 -11.28 5.31
N GLY A 26 -13.34 -11.71 4.18
CA GLY A 26 -14.36 -12.74 4.07
C GLY A 26 -13.83 -14.12 3.69
N ASP A 27 -12.62 -14.19 3.13
CA ASP A 27 -11.97 -15.44 2.72
C ASP A 27 -10.68 -15.62 3.52
N ARG A 28 -10.67 -16.61 4.40
CA ARG A 28 -9.58 -16.94 5.31
C ARG A 28 -8.61 -17.99 4.76
N SER A 29 -8.74 -18.37 3.49
CA SER A 29 -7.78 -19.26 2.85
C SER A 29 -6.38 -18.64 2.86
N ILE A 30 -5.39 -19.47 3.18
CA ILE A 30 -4.01 -19.03 3.33
C ILE A 30 -3.42 -18.79 1.95
N VAL A 31 -2.85 -17.61 1.74
CA VAL A 31 -2.09 -17.23 0.54
C VAL A 31 -0.60 -17.32 0.76
N SER A 32 -0.13 -17.16 2.01
CA SER A 32 1.26 -17.36 2.39
C SER A 32 1.39 -17.78 3.84
N GLU A 33 2.19 -18.81 4.07
CA GLU A 33 2.60 -19.24 5.42
C GLU A 33 3.62 -18.28 6.05
N ASN A 34 4.31 -17.49 5.22
CA ASN A 34 5.30 -16.51 5.66
C ASN A 34 4.95 -15.10 5.15
N PRO A 35 4.18 -14.31 5.92
CA PRO A 35 3.81 -12.95 5.52
C PRO A 35 4.99 -11.98 5.36
N VAL A 36 6.10 -12.21 6.07
CA VAL A 36 7.30 -11.37 5.95
C VAL A 36 7.96 -11.56 4.58
N GLU A 37 8.07 -12.82 4.13
CA GLU A 37 8.54 -13.13 2.78
C GLU A 37 7.62 -12.56 1.70
N LEU A 38 6.31 -12.59 1.94
CA LEU A 38 5.34 -12.00 1.01
C LEU A 38 5.50 -10.48 0.95
N ALA A 39 5.71 -9.80 2.07
CA ALA A 39 5.97 -8.36 2.11
C ALA A 39 7.25 -8.00 1.35
N ARG A 40 8.31 -8.79 1.52
CA ARG A 40 9.55 -8.64 0.77
C ARG A 40 9.35 -8.83 -0.72
N PHE A 41 8.62 -9.87 -1.12
CA PHE A 41 8.27 -10.13 -2.51
C PHE A 41 7.57 -8.94 -3.16
N TYR A 42 6.64 -8.28 -2.46
CA TYR A 42 5.99 -7.09 -2.99
C TYR A 42 6.97 -5.92 -3.18
N GLY A 43 7.88 -5.71 -2.23
CA GLY A 43 8.92 -4.69 -2.35
C GLY A 43 9.87 -4.95 -3.53
N GLU A 44 10.32 -6.20 -3.68
CA GLU A 44 11.20 -6.63 -4.78
C GLU A 44 10.53 -6.50 -6.17
N ASN A 45 9.20 -6.59 -6.22
CA ASN A 45 8.43 -6.36 -7.46
C ASN A 45 7.99 -4.90 -7.64
N ASN A 46 8.66 -3.96 -6.97
CA ASN A 46 8.48 -2.52 -7.16
C ASN A 46 7.07 -2.00 -6.79
N ALA A 47 6.42 -2.61 -5.79
CA ALA A 47 5.24 -2.00 -5.18
C ALA A 47 5.63 -0.66 -4.53
N ASP A 48 4.72 0.32 -4.53
CA ASP A 48 5.02 1.66 -4.00
C ASP A 48 4.82 1.77 -2.49
N GLU A 49 3.89 1.02 -1.94
CA GLU A 49 3.54 0.92 -0.52
C GLU A 49 2.93 -0.46 -0.25
N LEU A 50 2.73 -0.80 1.03
CA LEU A 50 2.06 -2.03 1.47
C LEU A 50 1.05 -1.68 2.56
N ILE A 51 -0.19 -2.17 2.46
CA ILE A 51 -1.17 -2.11 3.54
C ILE A 51 -1.22 -3.47 4.24
N VAL A 52 -1.09 -3.47 5.57
CA VAL A 52 -1.20 -4.69 6.39
C VAL A 52 -2.43 -4.56 7.30
N PHE A 53 -3.39 -5.45 7.11
CA PHE A 53 -4.60 -5.54 7.94
C PHE A 53 -4.40 -6.63 8.99
N ASP A 54 -4.29 -6.22 10.25
CA ASP A 54 -4.27 -7.13 11.38
C ASP A 54 -5.70 -7.61 11.70
N LEU A 55 -5.94 -8.90 11.46
CA LEU A 55 -7.22 -9.57 11.68
C LEU A 55 -7.23 -10.41 12.97
N SER A 56 -6.29 -10.19 13.88
CA SER A 56 -6.17 -10.90 15.14
C SER A 56 -7.46 -10.76 15.97
N VAL A 57 -7.82 -11.83 16.65
CA VAL A 57 -9.03 -11.89 17.48
C VAL A 57 -8.72 -11.65 18.95
N THR A 58 -7.51 -12.03 19.40
CA THR A 58 -7.05 -11.89 20.77
C THR A 58 -5.92 -10.87 20.89
N ASP A 59 -5.72 -10.33 22.09
CA ASP A 59 -4.63 -9.38 22.37
C ASP A 59 -3.25 -10.04 22.17
N ALA A 60 -3.11 -11.33 22.48
CA ALA A 60 -1.86 -12.07 22.28
C ALA A 60 -1.52 -12.24 20.78
N GLU A 61 -2.53 -12.51 19.96
CA GLU A 61 -2.36 -12.55 18.50
C GLU A 61 -2.00 -11.17 17.94
N HIS A 62 -2.65 -10.11 18.46
CA HIS A 62 -2.34 -8.73 18.07
C HIS A 62 -0.88 -8.36 18.38
N GLU A 63 -0.36 -8.70 19.58
CA GLU A 63 1.04 -8.45 19.91
C GLU A 63 2.00 -9.18 18.93
N ASN A 64 1.68 -10.43 18.58
CA ASN A 64 2.45 -11.17 17.57
C ASN A 64 2.35 -10.51 16.18
N ALA A 65 1.16 -10.00 15.81
CA ALA A 65 0.97 -9.28 14.55
C ALA A 65 1.83 -8.01 14.50
N ILE A 66 1.92 -7.24 15.57
CA ILE A 66 2.79 -6.06 15.66
C ILE A 66 4.26 -6.42 15.46
N LEU A 67 4.74 -7.50 16.07
CA LEU A 67 6.11 -7.98 15.88
C LEU A 67 6.37 -8.37 14.41
N MET A 68 5.41 -9.03 13.78
CA MET A 68 5.49 -9.43 12.39
C MET A 68 5.44 -8.21 11.44
N ILE A 69 4.59 -7.23 11.71
CA ILE A 69 4.54 -5.95 10.99
C ILE A 69 5.90 -5.24 11.05
N LYS A 70 6.56 -5.27 12.20
CA LYS A 70 7.91 -4.72 12.35
C LYS A 70 8.92 -5.41 11.44
N GLN A 71 8.87 -6.73 11.35
CA GLN A 71 9.73 -7.49 10.44
C GLN A 71 9.40 -7.18 8.97
N MET A 72 8.11 -7.11 8.61
CA MET A 72 7.70 -6.71 7.27
C MET A 72 8.22 -5.32 6.88
N ALA A 73 8.16 -4.35 7.80
CA ALA A 73 8.67 -3.00 7.57
C ALA A 73 10.18 -2.96 7.30
N GLN A 74 10.93 -3.87 7.92
CA GLN A 74 12.38 -3.98 7.71
C GLN A 74 12.73 -4.70 6.40
N GLU A 75 11.98 -5.77 6.08
CA GLU A 75 12.31 -6.66 4.96
C GLU A 75 11.75 -6.17 3.61
N SER A 76 10.59 -5.53 3.59
CA SER A 76 9.96 -5.08 2.34
C SER A 76 10.62 -3.87 1.70
N GLN A 77 11.31 -3.05 2.49
CA GLN A 77 11.96 -1.79 2.09
C GLN A 77 11.02 -0.76 1.42
N ILE A 78 9.72 -0.94 1.53
CA ILE A 78 8.70 -0.01 1.08
C ILE A 78 7.87 0.51 2.26
N PRO A 79 7.26 1.70 2.15
CA PRO A 79 6.42 2.24 3.22
C PRO A 79 5.25 1.31 3.55
N LEU A 80 4.98 1.10 4.84
CA LEU A 80 3.85 0.33 5.33
C LEU A 80 2.76 1.22 5.91
N THR A 81 1.52 0.85 5.66
CA THR A 81 0.34 1.34 6.37
C THR A 81 -0.26 0.21 7.18
N GLY A 82 -0.32 0.36 8.50
CA GLY A 82 -0.87 -0.64 9.42
C GLY A 82 -2.35 -0.39 9.71
N ALA A 83 -3.16 -1.44 9.71
CA ALA A 83 -4.60 -1.41 9.92
C ALA A 83 -5.07 -2.55 10.82
N GLY A 84 -6.23 -2.40 11.42
CA GLY A 84 -6.86 -3.41 12.28
C GLY A 84 -6.44 -3.32 13.74
N ASN A 85 -7.33 -3.78 14.62
CA ASN A 85 -7.13 -3.80 16.07
C ASN A 85 -6.74 -2.47 16.73
N ILE A 86 -7.06 -1.35 16.08
CA ILE A 86 -6.88 -0.03 16.67
C ILE A 86 -8.11 0.27 17.54
N LYS A 87 -7.89 0.49 18.82
CA LYS A 87 -8.95 0.83 19.80
C LYS A 87 -8.61 2.11 20.57
N ARG A 88 -7.34 2.47 20.63
CA ARG A 88 -6.82 3.59 21.42
C ARG A 88 -5.50 4.10 20.84
N MET A 89 -5.07 5.25 21.34
CA MET A 89 -3.80 5.90 20.95
C MET A 89 -2.58 4.97 21.01
N GLU A 90 -2.51 4.10 22.02
CA GLU A 90 -1.36 3.19 22.17
C GLU A 90 -1.26 2.18 21.02
N ASP A 91 -2.37 1.77 20.42
CA ASP A 91 -2.34 0.83 19.29
C ASP A 91 -1.82 1.52 18.05
N VAL A 92 -2.19 2.79 17.80
CA VAL A 92 -1.58 3.61 16.75
C VAL A 92 -0.09 3.78 16.97
N LYS A 93 0.32 4.09 18.20
CA LYS A 93 1.72 4.26 18.57
C LYS A 93 2.53 2.98 18.30
N LYS A 94 1.99 1.80 18.65
CA LYS A 94 2.62 0.50 18.37
C LYS A 94 2.87 0.31 16.87
N LEU A 95 1.86 0.58 16.02
CA LEU A 95 2.01 0.49 14.57
C LEU A 95 3.10 1.44 14.03
N LEU A 96 3.09 2.70 14.45
CA LEU A 96 4.10 3.67 14.02
C LEU A 96 5.50 3.30 14.49
N TYR A 97 5.67 2.79 15.71
CA TYR A 97 6.95 2.34 16.25
C TYR A 97 7.41 0.99 15.67
N ALA A 98 6.47 0.17 15.18
CA ALA A 98 6.79 -1.01 14.39
C ALA A 98 7.34 -0.67 12.98
N GLY A 99 7.31 0.60 12.59
CA GLY A 99 7.86 1.06 11.31
C GLY A 99 6.79 1.42 10.28
N CYS A 100 5.50 1.37 10.63
CA CYS A 100 4.46 1.85 9.73
C CYS A 100 4.60 3.35 9.51
N ARG A 101 4.50 3.78 8.26
CA ARG A 101 4.42 5.20 7.90
C ARG A 101 3.09 5.81 8.33
N LYS A 102 2.01 5.05 8.21
CA LYS A 102 0.65 5.48 8.54
C LYS A 102 -0.10 4.42 9.35
N ALA A 103 -1.04 4.86 10.14
CA ALA A 103 -2.11 4.04 10.70
C ALA A 103 -3.40 4.27 9.90
N LEU A 104 -4.09 3.20 9.54
CA LEU A 104 -5.34 3.22 8.81
C LEU A 104 -6.50 3.02 9.78
N LEU A 105 -7.23 4.09 10.08
CA LEU A 105 -8.36 4.11 11.00
C LEU A 105 -9.65 3.68 10.30
N ASN A 106 -10.44 2.81 10.93
CA ASN A 106 -11.66 2.26 10.36
C ASN A 106 -12.87 3.16 10.65
N TYR A 107 -13.31 3.91 9.67
CA TYR A 107 -14.42 4.87 9.79
C TYR A 107 -15.84 4.25 9.88
N SER A 108 -15.94 2.93 9.81
CA SER A 108 -17.16 2.23 10.24
C SER A 108 -17.28 2.08 11.75
N LYS A 109 -16.27 2.53 12.52
CA LYS A 109 -16.24 2.51 13.98
C LYS A 109 -16.15 3.92 14.54
N GLU A 110 -17.12 4.31 15.38
CA GLU A 110 -17.13 5.63 16.02
C GLU A 110 -15.90 5.89 16.87
N GLU A 111 -15.35 4.84 17.50
CA GLU A 111 -14.14 4.92 18.33
C GLU A 111 -12.92 5.36 17.52
N ASP A 112 -12.75 4.82 16.33
CA ASP A 112 -11.65 5.18 15.42
C ASP A 112 -11.82 6.62 14.90
N ILE A 113 -13.06 7.04 14.60
CA ILE A 113 -13.37 8.42 14.19
C ILE A 113 -13.03 9.40 15.33
N ALA A 114 -13.46 9.10 16.56
CA ALA A 114 -13.18 9.92 17.74
C ALA A 114 -11.67 10.03 18.01
N LEU A 115 -10.92 8.94 17.76
CA LEU A 115 -9.46 8.89 17.96
C LEU A 115 -8.68 9.73 16.93
N THR A 116 -9.24 9.96 15.74
CA THR A 116 -8.56 10.60 14.60
C THR A 116 -7.92 11.94 14.97
N ARG A 117 -8.68 12.83 15.65
CA ARG A 117 -8.19 14.15 16.05
C ARG A 117 -7.00 14.05 17.00
N GLU A 118 -7.09 13.21 18.02
CA GLU A 118 -6.03 13.04 19.02
C GLU A 118 -4.73 12.52 18.38
N VAL A 119 -4.85 11.51 17.49
CA VAL A 119 -3.72 10.95 16.76
C VAL A 119 -3.09 12.01 15.84
N SER A 120 -3.91 12.76 15.10
CA SER A 120 -3.43 13.80 14.19
C SER A 120 -2.68 14.91 14.91
N LEU A 121 -3.19 15.38 16.05
CA LEU A 121 -2.53 16.40 16.85
C LEU A 121 -1.20 15.93 17.44
N LYS A 122 -1.07 14.63 17.70
CA LYS A 122 0.13 14.07 18.33
C LYS A 122 1.20 13.65 17.31
N PHE A 123 0.82 13.06 16.18
CA PHE A 123 1.75 12.46 15.23
C PHE A 123 1.77 13.16 13.86
N GLY A 124 0.84 14.07 13.60
CA GLY A 124 0.63 14.71 12.31
C GLY A 124 -0.41 13.97 11.45
N LYS A 125 -1.15 14.72 10.64
CA LYS A 125 -2.18 14.15 9.76
C LYS A 125 -1.60 13.25 8.67
N GLU A 126 -0.34 13.47 8.29
CA GLU A 126 0.40 12.65 7.33
C GLU A 126 0.66 11.22 7.83
N ARG A 127 0.35 10.94 9.10
CA ARG A 127 0.43 9.62 9.73
C ARG A 127 -0.89 8.87 9.76
N ILE A 128 -1.96 9.44 9.20
CA ILE A 128 -3.30 8.87 9.26
C ILE A 128 -3.88 8.71 7.86
N ALA A 129 -4.40 7.52 7.59
CA ALA A 129 -5.33 7.27 6.51
C ALA A 129 -6.68 6.81 7.08
N ALA A 130 -7.79 7.11 6.41
CA ALA A 130 -9.12 6.66 6.79
C ALA A 130 -9.57 5.51 5.89
N CYS A 131 -9.93 4.37 6.49
CA CYS A 131 -10.57 3.27 5.78
C CYS A 131 -12.08 3.49 5.77
N ILE A 132 -12.65 3.69 4.60
CA ILE A 132 -14.05 4.04 4.39
C ILE A 132 -14.71 2.96 3.53
N ALA A 133 -15.84 2.43 3.99
CA ALA A 133 -16.56 1.41 3.25
C ALA A 133 -17.28 2.00 2.04
N ASN A 134 -17.99 3.12 2.23
CA ASN A 134 -18.81 3.72 1.17
C ASN A 134 -18.63 5.24 1.07
N ALA A 135 -18.83 5.79 -0.11
CA ALA A 135 -18.65 7.22 -0.35
C ALA A 135 -19.54 8.11 0.56
N SER A 136 -20.73 7.65 1.00
CA SER A 136 -21.59 8.40 1.93
C SER A 136 -20.92 8.70 3.27
N GLU A 137 -19.99 7.86 3.72
CA GLU A 137 -19.24 8.09 4.95
C GLU A 137 -18.22 9.24 4.80
N ILE A 138 -17.78 9.55 3.57
CA ILE A 138 -16.93 10.71 3.29
C ILE A 138 -17.69 12.00 3.57
N GLU A 139 -18.96 12.11 3.11
CA GLU A 139 -19.79 13.28 3.36
C GLU A 139 -20.08 13.46 4.86
N SER A 140 -20.46 12.37 5.53
CA SER A 140 -20.79 12.40 6.95
C SER A 140 -19.62 12.81 7.84
N ASN A 141 -18.38 12.58 7.40
CA ASN A 141 -17.16 12.86 8.16
C ASN A 141 -16.26 13.94 7.51
N ALA A 142 -16.78 14.70 6.54
CA ALA A 142 -15.98 15.58 5.70
C ALA A 142 -15.08 16.55 6.47
N ALA A 143 -15.57 17.15 7.56
CA ALA A 143 -14.82 18.10 8.36
C ALA A 143 -13.62 17.40 9.04
N THR A 144 -13.86 16.29 9.73
CA THR A 144 -12.81 15.51 10.42
C THR A 144 -11.78 14.98 9.44
N LEU A 145 -12.23 14.43 8.31
CA LEU A 145 -11.34 13.92 7.27
C LEU A 145 -10.42 15.01 6.72
N THR A 146 -10.98 16.15 6.32
CA THR A 146 -10.21 17.24 5.72
C THR A 146 -9.18 17.84 6.66
N GLU A 147 -9.52 17.94 7.95
CA GLU A 147 -8.65 18.56 8.95
C GLU A 147 -7.55 17.61 9.44
N TYR A 148 -7.88 16.34 9.67
CA TYR A 148 -7.02 15.43 10.44
C TYR A 148 -6.49 14.21 9.68
N VAL A 149 -6.87 13.99 8.42
CA VAL A 149 -6.51 12.80 7.63
C VAL A 149 -5.77 13.18 6.37
N GLU A 150 -4.78 12.41 5.95
CA GLU A 150 -4.02 12.66 4.73
C GLU A 150 -4.70 12.10 3.50
N GLU A 151 -5.22 10.88 3.58
CA GLU A 151 -5.84 10.17 2.46
C GLU A 151 -6.90 9.17 2.91
N ILE A 152 -7.72 8.75 1.96
CA ILE A 152 -8.79 7.79 2.18
C ILE A 152 -8.49 6.49 1.42
N VAL A 153 -8.64 5.35 2.09
CA VAL A 153 -8.71 4.03 1.46
C VAL A 153 -10.17 3.64 1.34
N LEU A 154 -10.69 3.63 0.12
CA LEU A 154 -12.08 3.31 -0.18
C LEU A 154 -12.23 1.82 -0.50
N LEU A 155 -13.08 1.11 0.23
CA LEU A 155 -13.24 -0.35 0.10
C LEU A 155 -14.22 -0.76 -0.98
N ASN A 156 -15.33 -0.01 -1.17
CA ASN A 156 -16.39 -0.37 -2.10
C ASN A 156 -16.15 0.24 -3.48
N GLU A 157 -15.74 -0.59 -4.44
CA GLU A 157 -15.50 -0.17 -5.82
C GLU A 157 -16.72 0.48 -6.51
N LYS A 158 -17.94 0.10 -6.11
CA LYS A 158 -19.18 0.63 -6.72
C LYS A 158 -19.40 2.10 -6.40
N THR A 159 -18.76 2.63 -5.36
CA THR A 159 -18.90 4.04 -4.93
C THR A 159 -17.72 4.92 -5.36
N ILE A 160 -16.76 4.41 -6.15
CA ILE A 160 -15.57 5.16 -6.58
C ILE A 160 -15.94 6.46 -7.30
N LYS A 161 -16.88 6.42 -8.25
CA LYS A 161 -17.28 7.62 -9.00
C LYS A 161 -17.84 8.70 -8.07
N GLN A 162 -18.74 8.34 -7.17
CA GLN A 162 -19.26 9.25 -6.15
C GLN A 162 -18.12 9.78 -5.24
N ALA A 163 -17.22 8.91 -4.78
CA ALA A 163 -16.11 9.33 -3.94
C ALA A 163 -15.17 10.34 -4.63
N ILE A 164 -14.91 10.18 -5.93
CA ILE A 164 -14.11 11.13 -6.73
C ILE A 164 -14.75 12.52 -6.73
N GLU A 165 -16.09 12.60 -6.83
CA GLU A 165 -16.82 13.86 -6.88
C GLU A 165 -16.84 14.58 -5.54
N ILE A 166 -17.02 13.86 -4.43
CA ILE A 166 -17.25 14.45 -3.10
C ILE A 166 -16.00 14.57 -2.24
N SER A 167 -14.95 13.78 -2.50
CA SER A 167 -13.75 13.77 -1.64
C SER A 167 -12.89 15.01 -1.88
N ALA A 168 -12.51 15.67 -0.79
CA ALA A 168 -11.46 16.70 -0.79
C ALA A 168 -10.05 16.08 -0.70
N LEU A 169 -9.94 14.83 -0.26
CA LEU A 169 -8.69 14.12 -0.04
C LEU A 169 -8.35 13.15 -1.16
N PRO A 170 -7.05 12.77 -1.29
CA PRO A 170 -6.61 11.68 -2.16
C PRO A 170 -7.30 10.36 -1.83
N LEU A 171 -7.62 9.60 -2.86
CA LEU A 171 -8.27 8.29 -2.74
C LEU A 171 -7.32 7.17 -3.15
N VAL A 172 -7.16 6.17 -2.31
CA VAL A 172 -6.66 4.84 -2.66
C VAL A 172 -7.88 3.94 -2.79
N VAL A 173 -8.11 3.36 -3.95
CA VAL A 173 -9.31 2.56 -4.21
C VAL A 173 -9.00 1.07 -4.19
N THR A 174 -9.87 0.31 -3.55
CA THR A 174 -9.76 -1.14 -3.44
C THR A 174 -10.49 -1.80 -4.59
N LEU A 175 -9.78 -2.65 -5.33
CA LEU A 175 -10.32 -3.36 -6.49
C LEU A 175 -10.23 -4.87 -6.26
N PRO A 176 -11.35 -5.62 -6.36
CA PRO A 176 -11.32 -7.08 -6.30
C PRO A 176 -10.73 -7.69 -7.58
N GLU A 177 -11.10 -7.12 -8.72
CA GLU A 177 -10.62 -7.47 -10.05
C GLU A 177 -10.46 -6.18 -10.88
N VAL A 178 -9.55 -6.18 -11.85
CA VAL A 178 -9.39 -5.03 -12.74
C VAL A 178 -8.87 -5.46 -14.11
N SER A 179 -9.45 -4.88 -15.16
CA SER A 179 -8.83 -4.88 -16.49
C SER A 179 -7.79 -3.74 -16.55
N LEU A 180 -6.77 -3.91 -17.39
CA LEU A 180 -5.73 -2.88 -17.57
C LEU A 180 -6.33 -1.54 -18.02
N ASP A 181 -7.32 -1.56 -18.93
CA ASP A 181 -7.98 -0.35 -19.40
C ASP A 181 -8.69 0.41 -18.27
N LYS A 182 -9.42 -0.31 -17.41
CA LYS A 182 -10.10 0.28 -16.24
C LYS A 182 -9.09 0.80 -15.21
N LEU A 183 -7.97 0.14 -15.06
CA LEU A 183 -6.90 0.57 -14.17
C LEU A 183 -6.29 1.89 -14.64
N ILE A 184 -5.96 2.00 -15.95
CA ILE A 184 -5.46 3.24 -16.55
C ILE A 184 -6.50 4.35 -16.43
N GLU A 185 -7.77 4.07 -16.74
CA GLU A 185 -8.87 5.02 -16.57
C GLU A 185 -8.92 5.57 -15.14
N LEU A 186 -8.94 4.69 -14.14
CA LEU A 186 -9.01 5.10 -12.73
C LEU A 186 -7.79 5.94 -12.32
N LEU A 187 -6.59 5.51 -12.67
CA LEU A 187 -5.38 6.23 -12.31
C LEU A 187 -5.23 7.57 -13.07
N SER A 188 -5.99 7.80 -14.14
CA SER A 188 -6.03 9.08 -14.85
C SER A 188 -6.77 10.18 -14.07
N TYR A 189 -7.66 9.84 -13.13
CA TYR A 189 -8.34 10.82 -12.29
C TYR A 189 -7.37 11.44 -11.28
N ASP A 190 -7.32 12.77 -11.23
CA ASP A 190 -6.44 13.50 -10.30
C ASP A 190 -6.66 13.08 -8.83
N ARG A 191 -7.91 12.82 -8.45
CA ARG A 191 -8.31 12.44 -7.09
C ARG A 191 -7.84 11.05 -6.68
N ILE A 192 -7.67 10.12 -7.62
CA ILE A 192 -7.15 8.78 -7.33
C ILE A 192 -5.64 8.86 -7.12
N ALA A 193 -5.18 8.55 -5.93
CA ALA A 193 -3.75 8.53 -5.56
C ALA A 193 -3.12 7.15 -5.71
N GLY A 194 -3.91 6.09 -5.71
CA GLY A 194 -3.41 4.73 -5.85
C GLY A 194 -4.53 3.69 -5.90
N ILE A 195 -4.12 2.48 -6.15
CA ILE A 195 -4.99 1.30 -6.17
C ILE A 195 -4.43 0.23 -5.22
N THR A 196 -5.33 -0.53 -4.61
CA THR A 196 -5.03 -1.65 -3.71
C THR A 196 -6.06 -2.77 -3.87
N GLY A 197 -5.90 -3.84 -3.13
CA GLY A 197 -6.82 -4.96 -3.10
C GLY A 197 -6.35 -6.18 -3.88
N GLN A 198 -7.27 -7.13 -4.07
CA GLN A 198 -6.96 -8.42 -4.68
C GLN A 198 -6.41 -8.28 -6.11
N ALA A 199 -6.95 -7.35 -6.88
CA ALA A 199 -6.48 -7.07 -8.23
C ALA A 199 -4.97 -6.76 -8.27
N VAL A 200 -4.44 -6.05 -7.26
CA VAL A 200 -3.01 -5.76 -7.15
C VAL A 200 -2.24 -6.98 -6.67
N ASN A 201 -2.76 -7.68 -5.65
CA ASN A 201 -2.08 -8.85 -5.08
C ASN A 201 -1.86 -9.97 -6.10
N GLU A 202 -2.87 -10.24 -6.93
CA GLU A 202 -2.82 -11.29 -7.95
C GLU A 202 -1.89 -10.96 -9.12
N ASN A 203 -1.68 -9.67 -9.40
CA ASN A 203 -0.80 -9.18 -10.46
C ASN A 203 0.52 -8.60 -9.93
N ALA A 204 0.95 -9.02 -8.76
CA ALA A 204 2.11 -8.43 -8.09
C ALA A 204 3.44 -8.61 -8.86
N ARG A 205 3.57 -9.67 -9.65
CA ARG A 205 4.75 -9.92 -10.52
C ARG A 205 4.81 -9.00 -11.72
N GLU A 206 3.66 -8.53 -12.18
CA GLU A 206 3.49 -7.67 -13.35
C GLU A 206 3.47 -6.18 -13.01
N ILE A 207 3.78 -5.79 -11.76
CA ILE A 207 3.72 -4.38 -11.32
C ILE A 207 4.56 -3.47 -12.19
N ASN A 208 5.77 -3.88 -12.61
CA ASN A 208 6.60 -3.08 -13.49
C ASN A 208 5.94 -2.87 -14.85
N ASP A 209 5.43 -3.92 -15.47
CA ASP A 209 4.76 -3.85 -16.78
C ASP A 209 3.50 -2.99 -16.70
N ILE A 210 2.74 -3.11 -15.61
CA ILE A 210 1.56 -2.27 -15.34
C ILE A 210 1.96 -0.80 -15.23
N LYS A 211 3.04 -0.50 -14.51
CA LYS A 211 3.54 0.86 -14.35
C LYS A 211 4.02 1.46 -15.66
N ASP A 212 4.76 0.69 -16.45
CA ASP A 212 5.25 1.13 -17.75
C ASP A 212 4.09 1.40 -18.72
N LEU A 213 3.07 0.54 -18.72
CA LEU A 213 1.85 0.75 -19.49
C LEU A 213 1.10 2.01 -19.05
N CYS A 214 0.94 2.22 -17.74
CA CYS A 214 0.32 3.42 -17.20
C CYS A 214 1.08 4.69 -17.61
N ALA A 215 2.41 4.67 -17.48
CA ALA A 215 3.26 5.80 -17.88
C ALA A 215 3.16 6.08 -19.38
N GLY A 216 3.15 5.05 -20.21
CA GLY A 216 2.95 5.15 -21.67
C GLY A 216 1.59 5.76 -22.06
N ASN A 217 0.58 5.64 -21.19
CA ASN A 217 -0.74 6.27 -21.36
C ASN A 217 -0.88 7.63 -20.63
N GLY A 218 0.25 8.23 -20.21
CA GLY A 218 0.26 9.57 -19.61
C GLY A 218 -0.09 9.62 -18.11
N VAL A 219 -0.22 8.48 -17.45
CA VAL A 219 -0.39 8.41 -15.99
C VAL A 219 0.93 8.71 -15.32
N ARG A 220 0.94 9.66 -14.39
CA ARG A 220 2.14 9.99 -13.62
C ARG A 220 2.39 8.95 -12.52
N ILE A 221 3.14 7.91 -12.85
CA ILE A 221 3.52 6.83 -11.96
C ILE A 221 5.04 6.64 -11.98
N ARG A 222 5.63 6.10 -10.91
CA ARG A 222 7.06 5.81 -10.87
C ARG A 222 7.33 4.51 -11.62
N THR A 223 8.14 4.57 -12.65
CA THR A 223 8.66 3.41 -13.37
C THR A 223 10.04 3.04 -12.87
N PHE A 224 10.49 1.85 -13.19
CA PHE A 224 11.89 1.45 -12.95
C PHE A 224 12.77 2.18 -13.95
N GLU A 225 13.70 2.98 -13.44
CA GLU A 225 14.73 3.62 -14.26
C GLU A 225 16.10 3.05 -13.85
N PRO A 226 16.83 2.42 -14.78
CA PRO A 226 18.16 1.92 -14.49
C PRO A 226 19.10 3.10 -14.17
N ALA A 227 19.94 2.92 -13.14
CA ALA A 227 20.90 3.93 -12.70
C ALA A 227 21.98 4.23 -13.76
N VAL A 228 22.21 3.28 -14.67
CA VAL A 228 23.21 3.35 -15.76
C VAL A 228 22.55 2.91 -17.05
N LYS A 229 22.71 3.69 -18.11
CA LYS A 229 22.20 3.34 -19.42
C LYS A 229 23.10 2.33 -20.11
N TRP A 230 22.51 1.49 -20.99
CA TRP A 230 23.26 0.48 -21.74
C TRP A 230 24.43 1.05 -22.56
N GLU A 231 24.26 2.26 -23.10
CA GLU A 231 25.26 2.97 -23.89
C GLU A 231 26.46 3.42 -23.08
N GLU A 232 26.28 3.65 -21.77
CA GLU A 232 27.32 4.10 -20.85
C GLU A 232 28.21 2.94 -20.36
N LEU A 233 27.77 1.69 -20.58
CA LEU A 233 28.51 0.52 -20.17
C LEU A 233 29.66 0.22 -21.13
N LYS A 234 30.86 -0.01 -20.56
CA LYS A 234 32.06 -0.37 -21.32
C LYS A 234 31.97 -1.82 -21.82
N LYS A 235 31.90 -2.01 -23.11
CA LYS A 235 31.79 -3.30 -23.77
C LYS A 235 33.15 -3.78 -24.28
N ASN A 236 33.33 -5.09 -24.41
CA ASN A 236 34.48 -5.69 -25.08
C ASN A 236 34.38 -5.51 -26.63
N SER A 237 35.37 -6.04 -27.37
CA SER A 237 35.40 -5.97 -28.82
C SER A 237 34.20 -6.60 -29.53
N ASP A 238 33.54 -7.56 -28.84
CA ASP A 238 32.41 -8.32 -29.37
C ASP A 238 31.06 -7.73 -28.93
N GLY A 239 31.10 -6.59 -28.22
CA GLY A 239 29.91 -5.91 -27.71
C GLY A 239 29.35 -6.50 -26.38
N HIS A 240 30.08 -7.41 -25.76
CA HIS A 240 29.66 -8.03 -24.50
C HIS A 240 30.17 -7.29 -23.26
N ILE A 241 29.42 -7.43 -22.18
CA ILE A 241 29.75 -6.92 -20.85
C ILE A 241 29.86 -8.11 -19.91
N PRO A 242 30.96 -8.29 -19.16
CA PRO A 242 31.01 -9.30 -18.14
C PRO A 242 30.04 -8.93 -17.01
N VAL A 243 29.21 -9.89 -16.63
CA VAL A 243 28.18 -9.72 -15.59
C VAL A 243 28.40 -10.76 -14.50
N VAL A 244 28.41 -10.31 -13.25
CA VAL A 244 28.33 -11.18 -12.09
C VAL A 244 26.95 -11.03 -11.46
N VAL A 245 26.19 -12.13 -11.42
CA VAL A 245 24.90 -12.17 -10.72
C VAL A 245 25.15 -12.67 -9.31
N GLN A 246 24.80 -11.86 -8.34
CA GLN A 246 25.04 -12.13 -6.93
C GLN A 246 23.73 -11.95 -6.15
N ASP A 247 23.45 -12.86 -5.23
CA ASP A 247 22.38 -12.68 -4.26
C ASP A 247 22.71 -11.49 -3.34
N PHE A 248 21.83 -10.50 -3.30
CA PHE A 248 22.12 -9.25 -2.59
C PHE A 248 22.12 -9.37 -1.07
N ARG A 249 21.62 -10.47 -0.49
CA ARG A 249 21.56 -10.72 0.96
C ARG A 249 22.71 -11.57 1.42
N THR A 250 22.95 -12.68 0.72
CA THR A 250 23.96 -13.65 1.09
C THR A 250 25.32 -13.31 0.50
N SER A 251 25.36 -12.44 -0.50
CA SER A 251 26.53 -12.14 -1.32
C SER A 251 27.05 -13.36 -2.09
N GLU A 252 26.25 -14.42 -2.20
CA GLU A 252 26.59 -15.61 -2.97
C GLU A 252 26.56 -15.30 -4.47
N VAL A 253 27.60 -15.66 -5.18
CA VAL A 253 27.66 -15.51 -6.65
C VAL A 253 26.86 -16.63 -7.29
N LEU A 254 25.79 -16.29 -7.97
CA LEU A 254 24.86 -17.23 -8.61
C LEU A 254 25.29 -17.54 -10.05
N MET A 255 25.91 -16.58 -10.75
CA MET A 255 26.32 -16.70 -12.13
C MET A 255 27.43 -15.68 -12.47
N VAL A 256 28.31 -16.04 -13.38
CA VAL A 256 29.35 -15.16 -13.95
C VAL A 256 29.27 -15.19 -15.47
#